data_56c93dedc144e0d14a99ef42460cf993
#
_entry.id   56c93dedc144e0d14a99ef42460cf993
#
_cell.length_a   1.000
_cell.length_b   1.000
_cell.length_c   1.000
_cell.angle_alpha   90.00
_cell.angle_beta   90.00
_cell.angle_gamma   90.00
#
_symmetry.space_group_name_H-M   'P 1'
#
loop_
_entity.id
_entity.type
_entity.pdbx_description
1 polymer ?
#
loop_
_entity_poly.entity_id
_entity_poly.type
_entity_poly.pdbx_seq_one_letter_code
_entity_poly.pdbx_strand_id
1 'polypeptide(L)' 'MAVSYKKLWKLLIDKDIKKKDLCAHAGISSATITKMGKGGHVTTEVLLKICTALNCNVEDIMEMTIDGFE' A
#
# COMPACT_ATOMS: atom_id res chain seq x y z
N MET A 1 -4.66 -5.89 16.53
CA MET A 1 -4.11 -6.21 15.21
C MET A 1 -4.20 -5.01 14.30
N ALA A 2 -3.17 -4.74 13.56
CA ALA A 2 -3.10 -3.55 12.72
C ALA A 2 -2.56 -3.90 11.34
N VAL A 3 -2.86 -3.04 10.37
CA VAL A 3 -2.35 -3.18 9.02
C VAL A 3 -1.20 -2.18 8.84
N SER A 4 -0.11 -2.63 8.26
CA SER A 4 1.04 -1.77 7.98
C SER A 4 1.34 -1.80 6.48
N TYR A 5 1.56 -0.63 5.92
CA TYR A 5 1.94 -0.49 4.51
C TYR A 5 3.36 0.03 4.36
N LYS A 6 4.18 -0.12 5.40
CA LYS A 6 5.56 0.35 5.35
C LYS A 6 6.34 -0.28 4.22
N LYS A 7 6.04 -1.54 3.93
CA LYS A 7 6.70 -2.24 2.82
C LYS A 7 6.41 -1.54 1.50
N LEU A 8 5.18 -1.06 1.31
CA LEU A 8 4.80 -0.35 0.10
C LEU A 8 5.63 0.94 -0.05
N TRP A 9 5.75 1.69 1.06
CA TRP A 9 6.49 2.95 1.01
C TRP A 9 7.96 2.70 0.68
N LYS A 10 8.55 1.66 1.25
CA LYS A 10 9.92 1.28 0.93
C LYS A 10 10.07 0.86 -0.53
N LEU A 11 9.11 0.10 -1.02
CA LEU A 11 9.14 -0.36 -2.41
C LEU A 11 9.06 0.83 -3.37
N LEU A 12 8.24 1.82 -3.06
CA LEU A 12 8.15 3.02 -3.89
C LEU A 12 9.48 3.78 -3.91
N ILE A 13 10.13 3.87 -2.76
CA ILE A 13 11.44 4.52 -2.67
C ILE A 13 12.45 3.75 -3.52
N ASP A 14 12.47 2.44 -3.40
CA ASP A 14 13.40 1.60 -4.15
C ASP A 14 13.18 1.72 -5.66
N LYS A 15 11.94 1.89 -6.08
CA LYS A 15 11.60 2.03 -7.50
C LYS A 15 11.59 3.47 -7.97
N ASP A 16 11.86 4.40 -7.06
CA ASP A 16 11.85 5.84 -7.36
C ASP A 16 10.52 6.29 -7.93
N ILE A 17 9.43 5.82 -7.31
CA ILE A 17 8.07 6.15 -7.70
C ILE A 17 7.43 7.00 -6.61
N LYS A 18 6.84 8.13 -7.00
CA LYS A 18 6.14 8.99 -6.04
C LYS A 18 4.72 8.47 -5.83
N LYS A 19 4.14 8.81 -4.68
CA LYS A 19 2.79 8.36 -4.35
C LYS A 19 1.77 8.79 -5.39
N LYS A 20 1.87 10.00 -5.93
CA LYS A 20 0.92 10.46 -6.95
C LYS A 20 1.10 9.69 -8.25
N ASP A 21 2.33 9.28 -8.56
CA ASP A 21 2.58 8.47 -9.74
C ASP A 21 1.97 7.09 -9.58
N LEU A 22 2.04 6.53 -8.37
CA LEU A 22 1.38 5.28 -8.07
C LEU A 22 -0.12 5.39 -8.27
N CYS A 23 -0.72 6.49 -7.81
CA CYS A 23 -2.15 6.71 -8.01
C CYS A 23 -2.52 6.66 -9.49
N ALA A 24 -1.72 7.32 -10.32
CA ALA A 24 -1.95 7.35 -11.76
C ALA A 24 -1.81 5.97 -12.38
N HIS A 25 -0.76 5.24 -12.02
CA HIS A 25 -0.49 3.91 -12.57
C HIS A 25 -1.52 2.88 -12.12
N ALA A 26 -1.91 2.93 -10.85
CA ALA A 26 -2.81 1.94 -10.28
C ALA A 26 -4.28 2.29 -10.49
N GLY A 27 -4.57 3.54 -10.86
CA GLY A 27 -5.95 3.98 -11.02
C GLY A 27 -6.69 4.11 -9.70
N ILE A 28 -6.00 4.57 -8.66
CA ILE A 28 -6.59 4.79 -7.34
C ILE A 28 -6.53 6.27 -7.00
N SER A 29 -7.38 6.69 -6.06
CA SER A 29 -7.45 8.10 -5.68
C SER A 29 -6.37 8.46 -4.66
N SER A 30 -6.05 9.75 -4.60
CA SER A 30 -5.11 10.23 -3.59
C SER A 30 -5.67 10.05 -2.18
N ALA A 31 -7.00 10.09 -2.04
CA ALA A 31 -7.65 9.84 -0.75
C ALA A 31 -7.36 8.42 -0.27
N THR A 32 -7.32 7.46 -1.18
CA THR A 32 -7.00 6.07 -0.85
C THR A 32 -5.57 5.96 -0.31
N ILE A 33 -4.63 6.61 -0.97
CA ILE A 33 -3.23 6.60 -0.53
C ILE A 33 -3.10 7.27 0.83
N THR A 34 -3.80 8.39 1.04
CA THR A 34 -3.79 9.07 2.34
C THR A 34 -4.32 8.16 3.44
N LYS A 35 -5.40 7.44 3.14
CA LYS A 35 -5.98 6.50 4.10
C LYS A 35 -4.98 5.39 4.45
N MET A 36 -4.28 4.87 3.46
CA MET A 36 -3.26 3.85 3.68
C MET A 36 -2.11 4.39 4.53
N GLY A 37 -1.74 5.65 4.32
CA GLY A 37 -0.70 6.29 5.12
C GLY A 37 -1.05 6.39 6.59
N LYS A 38 -2.34 6.37 6.91
CA LYS A 38 -2.82 6.41 8.28
C LYS A 38 -3.11 5.01 8.85
N GLY A 39 -2.75 3.98 8.10
CA GLY A 39 -3.02 2.60 8.53
C GLY A 39 -4.46 2.17 8.33
N GLY A 40 -5.22 2.89 7.50
CA GLY A 40 -6.62 2.57 7.24
C GLY A 40 -6.77 1.33 6.37
N HIS A 41 -7.95 0.75 6.43
CA HIS A 41 -8.26 -0.45 5.66
C HIS A 41 -8.72 -0.05 4.25
N VAL A 42 -8.25 -0.78 3.26
CA VAL A 42 -8.66 -0.59 1.88
C VAL A 42 -9.18 -1.92 1.33
N THR A 43 -9.88 -1.86 0.22
CA THR A 43 -10.45 -3.06 -0.38
C THR A 43 -9.35 -3.89 -1.06
N THR A 44 -9.64 -5.18 -1.24
CA THR A 44 -8.72 -6.04 -1.98
C THR A 44 -8.59 -5.59 -3.42
N GLU A 45 -9.61 -4.92 -3.97
CA GLU A 45 -9.53 -4.37 -5.32
C GLU A 45 -8.42 -3.32 -5.41
N VAL A 46 -8.30 -2.46 -4.39
CA VAL A 46 -7.23 -1.48 -4.34
C VAL A 46 -5.87 -2.18 -4.28
N LEU A 47 -5.77 -3.20 -3.43
CA LEU A 47 -4.53 -3.96 -3.30
C LEU A 47 -4.15 -4.61 -4.62
N LEU A 48 -5.13 -5.17 -5.32
CA LEU A 48 -4.90 -5.79 -6.61
C LEU A 48 -4.37 -4.79 -7.63
N LYS A 49 -4.96 -3.59 -7.66
CA LYS A 49 -4.52 -2.53 -8.56
C LYS A 49 -3.08 -2.12 -8.29
N ILE A 50 -2.72 -1.97 -7.02
CA ILE A 50 -1.36 -1.60 -6.65
C ILE A 50 -0.38 -2.70 -7.03
N CYS A 51 -0.71 -3.94 -6.71
CA CYS A 51 0.17 -5.06 -7.03
C CYS A 51 0.37 -5.21 -8.53
N THR A 52 -0.69 -5.01 -9.29
CA THR A 52 -0.61 -5.07 -10.75
C THR A 52 0.30 -3.95 -11.29
N ALA A 53 0.13 -2.74 -10.76
CA ALA A 53 0.93 -1.60 -11.21
C ALA A 53 2.41 -1.78 -10.88
N LEU A 54 2.72 -2.39 -9.75
CA LEU A 54 4.10 -2.58 -9.30
C LEU A 54 4.66 -3.96 -9.63
N ASN A 55 3.83 -4.83 -10.20
CA ASN A 55 4.22 -6.19 -10.56
C ASN A 55 4.79 -6.95 -9.35
N CYS A 56 4.02 -6.99 -8.28
CA CYS A 56 4.44 -7.62 -7.03
C CYS A 56 3.26 -8.31 -6.37
N ASN A 57 3.52 -9.01 -5.26
CA ASN A 57 2.49 -9.67 -4.48
C ASN A 57 2.04 -8.78 -3.33
N VAL A 58 0.89 -9.10 -2.73
CA VAL A 58 0.36 -8.30 -1.63
C VAL A 58 1.31 -8.31 -0.43
N GLU A 59 2.02 -9.40 -0.21
CA GLU A 59 2.97 -9.50 0.89
C GLU A 59 4.17 -8.57 0.73
N ASP A 60 4.38 -8.07 -0.48
CA ASP A 60 5.46 -7.11 -0.74
C ASP A 60 5.07 -5.68 -0.40
N ILE A 61 3.78 -5.42 -0.18
CA ILE A 61 3.29 -4.06 0.03
C ILE A 61 2.62 -3.86 1.38
N MET A 62 2.23 -4.93 2.05
CA MET A 62 1.55 -4.80 3.34
C MET A 62 1.84 -5.98 4.24
N GLU A 63 1.59 -5.78 5.51
CA GLU A 63 1.62 -6.86 6.48
C GLU A 63 0.64 -6.55 7.58
N MET A 64 0.18 -7.58 8.26
CA MET A 64 -0.67 -7.43 9.42
C MET A 64 0.20 -7.66 10.65
N THR A 65 0.08 -6.75 11.60
CA THR A 65 0.86 -6.85 12.83
C THR A 65 -0.09 -7.04 14.00
N ILE A 66 0.37 -7.79 14.99
CA ILE A 66 -0.38 -7.96 16.24
C ILE A 66 0.22 -6.98 17.23
N ASP A 67 -0.47 -5.86 17.41
CA ASP A 67 -0.01 -4.85 18.35
C ASP A 67 -0.88 -4.87 19.60
N GLY A 68 -0.28 -4.50 20.71
CA GLY A 68 -0.97 -4.58 21.99
C GLY A 68 -1.21 -5.99 22.47
N PHE A 69 -0.70 -6.97 21.76
CA PHE A 69 -0.82 -8.37 22.12
C PHE A 69 0.43 -8.78 22.88
N GLU A 70 0.24 -9.17 24.09
CA GLU A 70 1.36 -9.64 24.92
C GLU A 70 0.93 -10.63 25.93
#